data_b77740d9ea918fd44df76c9a8204fa05
#
_entry.id   b77740d9ea918fd44df76c9a8204fa05
#
_cell.length_a   1.000
_cell.length_b   1.000
_cell.length_c   1.000
_cell.angle_alpha   90.00
_cell.angle_beta   90.00
_cell.angle_gamma   90.00
#
_symmetry.space_group_name_H-M   'P 1'
#
loop_
_entity.id
_entity.type
_entity.pdbx_description
1 polymer ?
#
loop_
_entity_poly.entity_id
_entity_poly.type
_entity_poly.pdbx_seq_one_letter_code
_entity_poly.pdbx_strand_id
1 'polypeptide(L)'
;MYIDGKVWIGNNDQGERISIIPKMVNRHGLVAGATGTGKTVTLKVMAETFSDMGIPVFMADVKGDIAGMMNPGTDSEDMQKRIGKFNLTDAGFAYKGYPVTLWDIYGVKGIQLRTTISEMGPMLLARILDLNDLQSDILTVIFKIADDRKWFLIDTKDLKSVLNYVSDHRGLFEGEYGKMSPASISTIVRAVVALEAAGGNVFFGEPALRISDWLTLGDGGKGMINILDSESLINNGKMYSAFLLWMLSELFETLPEVGDLPKPKMVFFFDEAHLLFNGAPKQLLDKIEQVVKLIRSKGVGVYFCTQNLKDIPDGVLAQLGNKVQHGLHAYTPSDQKAVKAAAMSFRANPAFDTEETLTSLGTGKAVVSFLGEDGVPGMAQKVSVLPPQCSMGSIGDGQREQSVKSSLFYSKYAEGYDPESAYEILMRLGQEEQAREEQAAAEAAQVKEDARLTKEQAKADEKAAREAEKESAAKNRAIKSVGNSVLGTIGRAAGRSIGGSVGGSLGRSVGGNLGASLVRGLLGTFFKR
;
A
#
# COMPACT_ATOMS: atom_id res chain seq x y z
N MET A 1 -5.65 31.63 17.63
CA MET A 1 -5.59 32.80 16.71
C MET A 1 -4.14 33.19 16.46
N TYR A 2 -3.81 33.67 15.26
CA TYR A 2 -2.46 34.16 14.93
C TYR A 2 -2.37 35.67 15.21
N ILE A 3 -1.62 36.04 16.23
CA ILE A 3 -1.51 37.44 16.69
C ILE A 3 -0.08 37.71 17.10
N ASP A 4 0.43 38.89 16.79
CA ASP A 4 1.78 39.35 17.14
C ASP A 4 2.88 38.35 16.73
N GLY A 5 2.69 37.69 15.57
CA GLY A 5 3.63 36.70 15.08
C GLY A 5 3.64 35.36 15.85
N LYS A 6 2.66 35.09 16.71
CA LYS A 6 2.58 33.90 17.55
C LYS A 6 1.23 33.18 17.42
N VAL A 7 1.23 31.89 17.72
CA VAL A 7 0.04 31.02 17.77
C VAL A 7 -0.56 31.12 19.17
N TRP A 8 -1.52 32.03 19.36
CA TRP A 8 -2.20 32.24 20.62
C TRP A 8 -3.19 31.10 20.90
N ILE A 9 -2.97 30.40 22.00
CA ILE A 9 -3.76 29.22 22.41
C ILE A 9 -4.78 29.56 23.50
N GLY A 10 -4.43 30.48 24.39
CA GLY A 10 -5.26 30.85 25.53
C GLY A 10 -4.59 31.84 26.44
N ASN A 11 -5.25 32.14 27.57
CA ASN A 11 -4.67 33.04 28.60
C ASN A 11 -4.47 32.26 29.89
N ASN A 12 -3.39 32.62 30.60
CA ASN A 12 -3.18 32.15 31.98
C ASN A 12 -4.14 32.87 32.97
N ASP A 13 -4.05 32.49 34.25
CA ASP A 13 -4.92 33.10 35.30
C ASP A 13 -4.59 34.58 35.54
N GLN A 14 -3.46 35.11 35.10
CA GLN A 14 -3.05 36.51 35.13
C GLN A 14 -3.58 37.33 33.91
N GLY A 15 -4.21 36.65 32.95
CA GLY A 15 -4.70 37.28 31.72
C GLY A 15 -3.66 37.39 30.61
N GLU A 16 -2.45 36.86 30.81
CA GLU A 16 -1.39 36.89 29.82
C GLU A 16 -1.64 35.88 28.71
N ARG A 17 -1.33 36.27 27.45
CA ARG A 17 -1.47 35.42 26.27
C ARG A 17 -0.41 34.32 26.28
N ILE A 18 -0.84 33.08 26.26
CA ILE A 18 0.03 31.92 26.14
C ILE A 18 0.00 31.42 24.70
N SER A 19 1.17 31.38 24.08
CA SER A 19 1.30 31.16 22.64
C SER A 19 2.43 30.21 22.32
N ILE A 20 2.30 29.49 21.18
CA ILE A 20 3.38 28.72 20.57
C ILE A 20 4.13 29.62 19.58
N ILE A 21 5.45 29.55 19.59
CA ILE A 21 6.29 30.21 18.61
C ILE A 21 6.21 29.44 17.29
N PRO A 22 5.90 30.08 16.14
CA PRO A 22 5.72 29.40 14.86
C PRO A 22 6.88 28.46 14.48
N LYS A 23 8.11 28.88 14.71
CA LYS A 23 9.32 28.07 14.47
C LYS A 23 9.35 26.79 15.30
N MET A 24 8.66 26.77 16.47
CA MET A 24 8.63 25.61 17.37
C MET A 24 7.45 24.66 17.12
N VAL A 25 6.57 24.97 16.18
CA VAL A 25 5.40 24.11 15.87
C VAL A 25 5.84 22.75 15.31
N ASN A 26 6.92 22.69 14.52
CA ASN A 26 7.46 21.42 13.99
C ASN A 26 8.27 20.60 15.03
N ARG A 27 8.34 21.06 16.29
CA ARG A 27 8.92 20.28 17.40
C ARG A 27 7.94 19.31 18.04
N HIS A 28 6.91 18.99 17.29
CA HIS A 28 5.84 18.07 17.65
C HIS A 28 5.10 18.46 18.93
N GLY A 29 4.01 17.79 19.21
CA GLY A 29 3.24 18.10 20.41
C GLY A 29 2.29 17.00 20.84
N LEU A 30 1.77 17.22 22.05
CA LEU A 30 0.79 16.36 22.71
C LEU A 30 -0.41 17.20 23.13
N VAL A 31 -1.60 16.71 22.85
CA VAL A 31 -2.85 17.21 23.43
C VAL A 31 -3.52 16.06 24.17
N ALA A 32 -3.48 16.07 25.51
CA ALA A 32 -3.98 14.96 26.30
C ALA A 32 -5.07 15.42 27.29
N GLY A 33 -5.88 14.47 27.75
CA GLY A 33 -6.92 14.73 28.75
C GLY A 33 -8.12 13.78 28.67
N ALA A 34 -8.93 13.74 29.70
CA ALA A 34 -10.14 12.92 29.75
C ALA A 34 -11.16 13.32 28.66
N THR A 35 -12.12 12.45 28.38
CA THR A 35 -13.22 12.74 27.44
C THR A 35 -14.03 13.94 27.94
N GLY A 36 -14.42 14.84 27.02
CA GLY A 36 -15.24 16.02 27.32
C GLY A 36 -14.49 17.19 27.97
N THR A 37 -13.16 17.12 28.16
CA THR A 37 -12.38 18.20 28.80
C THR A 37 -11.96 19.32 27.85
N GLY A 38 -12.12 19.15 26.52
CA GLY A 38 -11.85 20.19 25.52
C GLY A 38 -10.70 19.89 24.55
N LYS A 39 -10.23 18.65 24.44
CA LYS A 39 -9.16 18.25 23.51
C LYS A 39 -9.48 18.65 22.06
N THR A 40 -10.63 18.23 21.51
CA THR A 40 -11.04 18.54 20.12
C THR A 40 -11.12 20.03 19.88
N VAL A 41 -11.60 20.82 20.88
CA VAL A 41 -11.58 22.28 20.79
C VAL A 41 -10.17 22.83 20.64
N THR A 42 -9.23 22.34 21.44
CA THR A 42 -7.81 22.74 21.33
C THR A 42 -7.23 22.37 19.97
N LEU A 43 -7.50 21.17 19.44
CA LEU A 43 -7.08 20.77 18.11
C LEU A 43 -7.63 21.72 17.04
N LYS A 44 -8.92 22.07 17.11
CA LYS A 44 -9.54 23.02 16.17
C LYS A 44 -8.89 24.39 16.26
N VAL A 45 -8.70 24.95 17.46
CA VAL A 45 -8.03 26.24 17.67
C VAL A 45 -6.62 26.27 17.11
N MET A 46 -5.88 25.18 17.25
CA MET A 46 -4.54 25.06 16.66
C MET A 46 -4.60 24.96 15.13
N ALA A 47 -5.47 24.08 14.61
CA ALA A 47 -5.62 23.85 13.17
C ALA A 47 -6.08 25.11 12.41
N GLU A 48 -7.08 25.84 12.93
CA GLU A 48 -7.52 27.14 12.38
C GLU A 48 -6.39 28.16 12.37
N THR A 49 -5.62 28.22 13.46
CA THR A 49 -4.50 29.17 13.55
C THR A 49 -3.41 28.83 12.55
N PHE A 50 -3.10 27.54 12.38
CA PHE A 50 -2.11 27.11 11.36
C PHE A 50 -2.62 27.38 9.95
N SER A 51 -3.91 27.12 9.67
CA SER A 51 -4.52 27.46 8.40
C SER A 51 -4.43 28.97 8.11
N ASP A 52 -4.76 29.83 9.07
CA ASP A 52 -4.63 31.30 8.95
C ASP A 52 -3.17 31.74 8.68
N MET A 53 -2.18 30.98 9.13
CA MET A 53 -0.75 31.21 8.84
C MET A 53 -0.33 30.69 7.46
N GLY A 54 -1.23 30.11 6.67
CA GLY A 54 -0.88 29.46 5.41
C GLY A 54 -0.06 28.17 5.64
N ILE A 55 -0.36 27.43 6.69
CA ILE A 55 0.22 26.13 6.98
C ILE A 55 -0.86 25.07 6.76
N PRO A 56 -0.73 24.20 5.75
CA PRO A 56 -1.62 23.06 5.58
C PRO A 56 -1.63 22.14 6.79
N VAL A 57 -2.80 21.58 7.07
CA VAL A 57 -3.03 20.69 8.21
C VAL A 57 -3.62 19.38 7.71
N PHE A 58 -3.19 18.28 8.29
CA PHE A 58 -3.84 16.97 8.17
C PHE A 58 -4.45 16.59 9.53
N MET A 59 -5.68 16.08 9.52
CA MET A 59 -6.36 15.60 10.71
C MET A 59 -7.04 14.26 10.46
N ALA A 60 -6.75 13.26 11.28
CA ALA A 60 -7.51 12.01 11.28
C ALA A 60 -8.76 12.19 12.16
N ASP A 61 -9.94 12.17 11.56
CA ASP A 61 -11.22 12.35 12.23
C ASP A 61 -11.87 11.00 12.58
N VAL A 62 -11.79 10.67 13.84
CA VAL A 62 -12.28 9.40 14.39
C VAL A 62 -13.76 9.46 14.77
N LYS A 63 -14.27 10.65 15.07
CA LYS A 63 -15.61 10.87 15.62
C LYS A 63 -16.56 11.55 14.64
N GLY A 64 -16.05 12.02 13.51
CA GLY A 64 -16.83 12.76 12.51
C GLY A 64 -17.21 14.19 12.92
N ASP A 65 -16.57 14.75 13.96
CA ASP A 65 -16.87 16.09 14.49
C ASP A 65 -15.91 17.19 14.01
N ILE A 66 -14.82 16.83 13.31
CA ILE A 66 -13.82 17.79 12.82
C ILE A 66 -14.28 18.46 11.51
N ALA A 67 -15.03 17.77 10.67
CA ALA A 67 -15.49 18.28 9.38
C ALA A 67 -16.28 19.61 9.47
N GLY A 68 -16.89 19.91 10.63
CA GLY A 68 -17.54 21.20 10.88
C GLY A 68 -16.64 22.44 10.75
N MET A 69 -15.31 22.26 10.70
CA MET A 69 -14.37 23.36 10.52
C MET A 69 -14.56 24.14 9.19
N MET A 70 -15.22 23.55 8.20
CA MET A 70 -15.59 24.25 6.97
C MET A 70 -16.65 25.34 7.17
N ASN A 71 -17.40 25.30 8.28
CA ASN A 71 -18.47 26.24 8.59
C ASN A 71 -18.03 27.26 9.65
N PRO A 72 -18.55 28.48 9.58
CA PRO A 72 -18.44 29.44 10.69
C PRO A 72 -19.01 28.86 11.99
N GLY A 73 -18.41 29.23 13.10
CA GLY A 73 -18.95 28.96 14.43
C GLY A 73 -20.29 29.64 14.64
N THR A 74 -21.06 29.11 15.58
CA THR A 74 -22.38 29.65 15.94
C THR A 74 -22.30 30.44 17.24
N ASP A 75 -22.91 31.58 17.27
CA ASP A 75 -22.99 32.40 18.48
C ASP A 75 -23.87 31.76 19.54
N SER A 76 -23.48 31.92 20.79
CA SER A 76 -24.22 31.45 21.97
C SER A 76 -23.81 32.24 23.20
N GLU A 77 -24.61 32.16 24.27
CA GLU A 77 -24.26 32.83 25.54
C GLU A 77 -22.89 32.39 26.08
N ASP A 78 -22.54 31.11 25.93
CA ASP A 78 -21.26 30.61 26.39
C ASP A 78 -20.10 31.11 25.51
N MET A 79 -20.35 31.25 24.21
CA MET A 79 -19.37 31.86 23.29
C MET A 79 -19.18 33.34 23.62
N GLN A 80 -20.24 34.10 23.86
CA GLN A 80 -20.16 35.51 24.24
C GLN A 80 -19.40 35.70 25.56
N LYS A 81 -19.66 34.85 26.56
CA LYS A 81 -18.88 34.85 27.81
C LYS A 81 -17.40 34.61 27.58
N ARG A 82 -17.07 33.68 26.68
CA ARG A 82 -15.67 33.38 26.33
C ARG A 82 -15.05 34.52 25.52
N ILE A 83 -15.75 35.08 24.52
CA ILE A 83 -15.29 36.23 23.74
C ILE A 83 -14.97 37.39 24.66
N GLY A 84 -15.85 37.72 25.61
CA GLY A 84 -15.60 38.76 26.60
C GLY A 84 -14.43 38.44 27.53
N LYS A 85 -14.34 37.20 28.03
CA LYS A 85 -13.25 36.78 28.92
C LYS A 85 -11.86 36.98 28.35
N PHE A 86 -11.67 36.73 27.07
CA PHE A 86 -10.39 36.85 26.38
C PHE A 86 -10.19 38.19 25.66
N ASN A 87 -11.19 39.08 25.69
CA ASN A 87 -11.22 40.31 24.94
C ASN A 87 -10.99 40.07 23.43
N LEU A 88 -11.71 39.06 22.89
CA LEU A 88 -11.47 38.58 21.51
C LEU A 88 -11.97 39.55 20.45
N THR A 89 -12.94 40.40 20.78
CA THR A 89 -13.47 41.43 19.87
C THR A 89 -12.35 42.36 19.44
N ASP A 90 -11.57 42.88 20.39
CA ASP A 90 -10.42 43.76 20.12
C ASP A 90 -9.27 43.03 19.42
N ALA A 91 -9.21 41.72 19.57
CA ALA A 91 -8.24 40.86 18.88
C ALA A 91 -8.65 40.46 17.46
N GLY A 92 -9.80 40.98 16.95
CA GLY A 92 -10.30 40.71 15.61
C GLY A 92 -10.93 39.32 15.44
N PHE A 93 -11.48 38.73 16.49
CA PHE A 93 -12.22 37.48 16.41
C PHE A 93 -13.44 37.61 15.52
N ALA A 94 -13.61 36.65 14.61
CA ALA A 94 -14.83 36.52 13.81
C ALA A 94 -15.14 35.03 13.61
N TYR A 95 -16.41 34.68 13.63
CA TYR A 95 -16.86 33.38 13.20
C TYR A 95 -16.58 33.20 11.72
N LYS A 96 -15.81 32.18 11.35
CA LYS A 96 -15.45 31.89 9.95
C LYS A 96 -15.21 30.40 9.74
N GLY A 97 -15.44 29.96 8.51
CA GLY A 97 -15.05 28.65 8.05
C GLY A 97 -13.63 28.63 7.48
N TYR A 98 -13.10 27.44 7.31
CA TYR A 98 -11.76 27.20 6.81
C TYR A 98 -11.79 26.34 5.55
N PRO A 99 -10.80 26.43 4.68
CA PRO A 99 -10.70 25.55 3.51
C PRO A 99 -10.45 24.11 3.98
N VAL A 100 -11.42 23.24 3.71
CA VAL A 100 -11.38 21.82 4.10
C VAL A 100 -11.48 20.94 2.88
N THR A 101 -10.66 19.89 2.83
CA THR A 101 -10.80 18.76 1.92
C THR A 101 -11.07 17.49 2.73
N LEU A 102 -12.12 16.77 2.35
CA LEU A 102 -12.52 15.52 3.00
C LEU A 102 -11.94 14.34 2.21
N TRP A 103 -11.22 13.47 2.89
CA TRP A 103 -10.61 12.25 2.36
C TRP A 103 -11.19 11.01 3.04
N ASP A 104 -11.29 9.91 2.29
CA ASP A 104 -11.75 8.63 2.81
C ASP A 104 -11.10 7.49 2.02
N ILE A 105 -10.54 6.50 2.68
CA ILE A 105 -9.96 5.34 2.00
C ILE A 105 -11.04 4.57 1.20
N TYR A 106 -12.27 4.51 1.74
CA TYR A 106 -13.36 3.77 1.09
C TYR A 106 -14.18 4.61 0.10
N GLY A 107 -13.94 5.92 0.02
CA GLY A 107 -14.64 6.83 -0.89
C GLY A 107 -16.11 7.07 -0.58
N VAL A 108 -16.56 6.77 0.65
CA VAL A 108 -17.97 6.92 1.08
C VAL A 108 -18.23 8.31 1.63
N LYS A 109 -17.33 8.82 2.47
CA LYS A 109 -17.49 10.09 3.20
C LYS A 109 -16.53 11.19 2.78
N GLY A 110 -15.66 10.92 1.81
CA GLY A 110 -14.65 11.83 1.30
C GLY A 110 -14.19 11.43 -0.09
N ILE A 111 -13.27 12.20 -0.66
CA ILE A 111 -12.56 11.84 -1.88
C ILE A 111 -11.76 10.57 -1.59
N GLN A 112 -11.86 9.60 -2.48
CA GLN A 112 -11.18 8.34 -2.28
C GLN A 112 -9.67 8.50 -2.32
N LEU A 113 -9.02 7.99 -1.28
CA LEU A 113 -7.58 7.99 -1.13
C LEU A 113 -7.03 6.62 -1.53
N ARG A 114 -6.14 6.59 -2.53
CA ARG A 114 -5.49 5.38 -3.02
C ARG A 114 -3.98 5.53 -3.03
N THR A 115 -3.30 4.40 -3.05
CA THR A 115 -1.87 4.27 -3.38
C THR A 115 -1.66 3.03 -4.23
N THR A 116 -0.49 2.87 -4.85
CA THR A 116 -0.16 1.65 -5.58
C THR A 116 0.65 0.67 -4.74
N ILE A 117 0.65 -0.59 -5.13
CA ILE A 117 1.54 -1.60 -4.53
C ILE A 117 3.00 -1.20 -4.73
N SER A 118 3.34 -0.65 -5.92
CA SER A 118 4.70 -0.15 -6.21
C SER A 118 5.13 0.96 -5.27
N GLU A 119 4.27 1.97 -5.00
CA GLU A 119 4.57 3.05 -4.06
C GLU A 119 4.67 2.58 -2.62
N MET A 120 3.85 1.59 -2.22
CA MET A 120 3.99 0.96 -0.90
C MET A 120 5.36 0.30 -0.74
N GLY A 121 5.87 -0.31 -1.78
CA GLY A 121 7.14 -1.01 -1.81
C GLY A 121 7.17 -2.31 -0.98
N PRO A 122 8.16 -3.18 -1.26
CA PRO A 122 8.18 -4.52 -0.66
C PRO A 122 8.39 -4.51 0.85
N MET A 123 9.19 -3.57 1.37
CA MET A 123 9.51 -3.53 2.81
C MET A 123 8.31 -3.15 3.68
N LEU A 124 7.52 -2.16 3.27
CA LEU A 124 6.32 -1.76 4.01
C LEU A 124 5.22 -2.81 3.85
N LEU A 125 5.05 -3.31 2.63
CA LEU A 125 4.06 -4.34 2.35
C LEU A 125 4.33 -5.63 3.13
N ALA A 126 5.59 -6.07 3.22
CA ALA A 126 5.97 -7.24 4.03
C ALA A 126 5.56 -7.09 5.51
N ARG A 127 5.69 -5.89 6.07
CA ARG A 127 5.26 -5.57 7.44
C ARG A 127 3.74 -5.62 7.60
N ILE A 128 3.01 -5.04 6.64
CA ILE A 128 1.54 -5.04 6.63
C ILE A 128 0.99 -6.48 6.51
N LEU A 129 1.68 -7.31 5.74
CA LEU A 129 1.33 -8.71 5.53
C LEU A 129 1.81 -9.63 6.66
N ASP A 130 2.55 -9.11 7.65
CA ASP A 130 3.16 -9.86 8.76
C ASP A 130 4.01 -11.04 8.29
N LEU A 131 4.89 -10.76 7.31
CA LEU A 131 5.78 -11.74 6.72
C LEU A 131 7.05 -11.93 7.57
N ASN A 132 7.55 -13.17 7.63
CA ASN A 132 8.85 -13.44 8.20
C ASN A 132 10.00 -13.01 7.25
N ASP A 133 11.25 -13.03 7.72
CA ASP A 133 12.41 -12.54 6.98
C ASP A 133 12.52 -13.21 5.60
N LEU A 134 12.40 -14.56 5.53
CA LEU A 134 12.48 -15.29 4.26
C LEU A 134 11.36 -14.88 3.28
N GLN A 135 10.14 -14.69 3.76
CA GLN A 135 9.02 -14.26 2.94
C GLN A 135 9.18 -12.81 2.48
N SER A 136 9.74 -11.95 3.33
CA SER A 136 10.06 -10.56 3.02
C SER A 136 11.14 -10.47 1.93
N ASP A 137 12.17 -11.30 2.01
CA ASP A 137 13.21 -11.41 0.98
C ASP A 137 12.62 -11.86 -0.36
N ILE A 138 11.76 -12.89 -0.34
CA ILE A 138 11.05 -13.36 -1.55
C ILE A 138 10.18 -12.23 -2.12
N LEU A 139 9.41 -11.53 -1.30
CA LEU A 139 8.60 -10.40 -1.76
C LEU A 139 9.48 -9.32 -2.41
N THR A 140 10.63 -9.00 -1.83
CA THR A 140 11.60 -8.06 -2.40
C THR A 140 12.11 -8.51 -3.77
N VAL A 141 12.39 -9.80 -3.93
CA VAL A 141 12.77 -10.38 -5.23
C VAL A 141 11.62 -10.31 -6.24
N ILE A 142 10.37 -10.55 -5.82
CA ILE A 142 9.19 -10.41 -6.69
C ILE A 142 9.04 -8.99 -7.23
N PHE A 143 9.23 -7.96 -6.39
CA PHE A 143 9.23 -6.56 -6.84
C PHE A 143 10.36 -6.30 -7.83
N LYS A 144 11.55 -6.82 -7.56
CA LYS A 144 12.71 -6.69 -8.49
C LYS A 144 12.42 -7.33 -9.84
N ILE A 145 11.83 -8.53 -9.87
CA ILE A 145 11.40 -9.19 -11.12
C ILE A 145 10.37 -8.34 -11.86
N ALA A 146 9.39 -7.79 -11.14
CA ALA A 146 8.37 -6.95 -11.72
C ALA A 146 8.96 -5.69 -12.36
N ASP A 147 9.90 -5.02 -11.67
CA ASP A 147 10.61 -3.84 -12.19
C ASP A 147 11.44 -4.17 -13.44
N ASP A 148 12.23 -5.24 -13.40
CA ASP A 148 13.10 -5.65 -14.51
C ASP A 148 12.29 -6.05 -15.75
N ARG A 149 11.09 -6.59 -15.55
CA ARG A 149 10.15 -6.99 -16.61
C ARG A 149 9.19 -5.89 -17.01
N LYS A 150 9.20 -4.72 -16.32
CA LYS A 150 8.26 -3.61 -16.50
C LYS A 150 6.80 -4.02 -16.26
N TRP A 151 6.59 -4.90 -15.30
CA TRP A 151 5.27 -5.31 -14.83
C TRP A 151 4.85 -4.38 -13.69
N PHE A 152 4.04 -3.39 -14.01
CA PHE A 152 3.59 -2.42 -13.01
C PHE A 152 2.70 -3.08 -11.97
N LEU A 153 3.06 -2.89 -10.69
CA LEU A 153 2.28 -3.38 -9.55
C LEU A 153 1.40 -2.24 -9.02
N ILE A 154 0.21 -2.13 -9.57
CA ILE A 154 -0.74 -1.07 -9.22
C ILE A 154 -1.59 -1.52 -8.05
N ASP A 155 -2.22 -2.67 -8.17
CA ASP A 155 -3.13 -3.19 -7.17
C ASP A 155 -2.75 -4.61 -6.70
N THR A 156 -3.61 -5.18 -5.86
CA THR A 156 -3.39 -6.53 -5.31
C THR A 156 -3.56 -7.64 -6.35
N LYS A 157 -4.30 -7.40 -7.46
CA LYS A 157 -4.43 -8.38 -8.55
C LYS A 157 -3.09 -8.57 -9.25
N ASP A 158 -2.39 -7.45 -9.51
CA ASP A 158 -1.05 -7.46 -10.11
C ASP A 158 -0.07 -8.28 -9.29
N LEU A 159 0.01 -7.96 -8.00
CA LEU A 159 0.93 -8.66 -7.10
C LEU A 159 0.65 -10.15 -7.05
N LYS A 160 -0.63 -10.56 -6.95
CA LYS A 160 -1.00 -11.98 -6.96
C LYS A 160 -0.63 -12.66 -8.28
N SER A 161 -0.84 -11.96 -9.39
CA SER A 161 -0.52 -12.48 -10.73
C SER A 161 0.97 -12.70 -10.90
N VAL A 162 1.80 -11.76 -10.47
CA VAL A 162 3.27 -11.91 -10.51
C VAL A 162 3.72 -13.03 -9.59
N LEU A 163 3.20 -13.12 -8.36
CA LEU A 163 3.52 -14.17 -7.40
C LEU A 163 3.20 -15.57 -7.98
N ASN A 164 2.02 -15.73 -8.58
CA ASN A 164 1.61 -17.01 -9.17
C ASN A 164 2.44 -17.33 -10.41
N TYR A 165 2.64 -16.38 -11.32
CA TYR A 165 3.43 -16.58 -12.52
C TYR A 165 4.87 -16.99 -12.21
N VAL A 166 5.52 -16.31 -11.24
CA VAL A 166 6.87 -16.68 -10.79
C VAL A 166 6.91 -18.06 -10.13
N SER A 167 5.86 -18.40 -9.36
CA SER A 167 5.73 -19.73 -8.75
C SER A 167 5.61 -20.83 -9.80
N ASP A 168 4.84 -20.62 -10.85
CA ASP A 168 4.60 -21.62 -11.90
C ASP A 168 5.78 -21.75 -12.86
N HIS A 169 6.50 -20.65 -13.12
CA HIS A 169 7.62 -20.57 -14.06
C HIS A 169 8.99 -20.43 -13.38
N ARG A 170 9.18 -20.99 -12.20
CA ARG A 170 10.41 -20.86 -11.37
C ARG A 170 11.70 -21.06 -12.14
N GLY A 171 11.72 -22.03 -13.06
CA GLY A 171 12.90 -22.31 -13.87
C GLY A 171 13.42 -21.13 -14.69
N LEU A 172 12.57 -20.15 -15.00
CA LEU A 172 12.95 -18.94 -15.73
C LEU A 172 13.67 -17.92 -14.84
N PHE A 173 13.44 -17.97 -13.52
CA PHE A 173 13.88 -16.96 -12.56
C PHE A 173 14.99 -17.44 -11.63
N GLU A 174 15.09 -18.75 -11.34
CA GLU A 174 16.04 -19.31 -10.38
C GLU A 174 17.51 -19.02 -10.71
N GLY A 175 17.84 -18.92 -12.01
CA GLY A 175 19.21 -18.64 -12.45
C GLY A 175 19.69 -17.23 -12.14
N GLU A 176 18.81 -16.26 -12.14
CA GLU A 176 19.11 -14.83 -11.95
C GLU A 176 18.79 -14.34 -10.54
N TYR A 177 17.66 -14.79 -9.96
CA TYR A 177 17.13 -14.28 -8.71
C TYR A 177 17.22 -15.27 -7.53
N GLY A 178 17.75 -16.48 -7.79
CA GLY A 178 17.85 -17.51 -6.77
C GLY A 178 16.57 -18.33 -6.59
N LYS A 179 16.65 -19.35 -5.72
CA LYS A 179 15.53 -20.27 -5.51
C LYS A 179 14.50 -19.69 -4.58
N MET A 180 13.24 -19.69 -5.01
CA MET A 180 12.09 -19.28 -4.23
C MET A 180 11.20 -20.48 -3.91
N SER A 181 10.86 -20.66 -2.63
CA SER A 181 10.00 -21.77 -2.19
C SER A 181 8.53 -21.52 -2.59
N PRO A 182 7.87 -22.46 -3.30
CA PRO A 182 6.43 -22.36 -3.59
C PRO A 182 5.56 -22.21 -2.34
N ALA A 183 5.94 -22.87 -1.26
CA ALA A 183 5.22 -22.79 0.01
C ALA A 183 5.26 -21.37 0.60
N SER A 184 6.42 -20.69 0.49
CA SER A 184 6.57 -19.29 0.92
C SER A 184 5.77 -18.35 0.03
N ILE A 185 5.82 -18.51 -1.30
CA ILE A 185 5.02 -17.72 -2.25
C ILE A 185 3.53 -17.91 -1.95
N SER A 186 3.04 -19.15 -1.76
CA SER A 186 1.64 -19.40 -1.40
C SER A 186 1.24 -18.75 -0.07
N THR A 187 2.16 -18.63 0.87
CA THR A 187 1.90 -17.91 2.14
C THR A 187 1.74 -16.42 1.90
N ILE A 188 2.58 -15.82 1.06
CA ILE A 188 2.48 -14.41 0.68
C ILE A 188 1.13 -14.16 -0.03
N VAL A 189 0.75 -15.01 -1.01
CA VAL A 189 -0.54 -14.91 -1.72
C VAL A 189 -1.72 -14.92 -0.73
N ARG A 190 -1.74 -15.85 0.25
CA ARG A 190 -2.79 -15.88 1.28
C ARG A 190 -2.82 -14.61 2.12
N ALA A 191 -1.67 -14.04 2.46
CA ALA A 191 -1.58 -12.80 3.21
C ALA A 191 -2.12 -11.61 2.39
N VAL A 192 -1.87 -11.58 1.07
CA VAL A 192 -2.45 -10.58 0.14
C VAL A 192 -3.97 -10.73 0.07
N VAL A 193 -4.50 -11.95 -0.06
CA VAL A 193 -5.95 -12.20 -0.05
C VAL A 193 -6.59 -11.73 1.27
N ALA A 194 -5.92 -11.95 2.40
CA ALA A 194 -6.39 -11.45 3.69
C ALA A 194 -6.37 -9.90 3.76
N LEU A 195 -5.41 -9.25 3.11
CA LEU A 195 -5.37 -7.79 2.99
C LEU A 195 -6.51 -7.27 2.10
N GLU A 196 -6.81 -7.95 0.98
CA GLU A 196 -7.96 -7.62 0.13
C GLU A 196 -9.27 -7.69 0.90
N ALA A 197 -9.49 -8.76 1.65
CA ALA A 197 -10.68 -8.93 2.49
C ALA A 197 -10.80 -7.84 3.58
N ALA A 198 -9.67 -7.25 3.99
CA ALA A 198 -9.64 -6.11 4.91
C ALA A 198 -9.85 -4.75 4.22
N GLY A 199 -9.99 -4.68 2.90
CA GLY A 199 -10.20 -3.44 2.14
C GLY A 199 -8.99 -3.02 1.29
N GLY A 200 -7.95 -3.84 1.19
CA GLY A 200 -6.79 -3.58 0.35
C GLY A 200 -7.15 -3.41 -1.13
N ASN A 201 -8.18 -4.12 -1.61
CA ASN A 201 -8.70 -3.98 -2.97
C ASN A 201 -9.32 -2.59 -3.29
N VAL A 202 -9.61 -1.81 -2.26
CA VAL A 202 -10.16 -0.44 -2.40
C VAL A 202 -9.06 0.60 -2.22
N PHE A 203 -8.09 0.29 -1.36
CA PHE A 203 -6.98 1.20 -1.04
C PHE A 203 -5.88 1.21 -2.10
N PHE A 204 -5.58 0.03 -2.71
CA PHE A 204 -4.57 -0.05 -3.77
C PHE A 204 -5.21 0.15 -5.14
N GLY A 205 -4.66 1.09 -5.92
CA GLY A 205 -5.14 1.44 -7.26
C GLY A 205 -4.75 2.85 -7.67
N GLU A 206 -5.12 3.21 -8.88
CA GLU A 206 -4.93 4.55 -9.44
C GLU A 206 -6.24 5.36 -9.44
N PRO A 207 -6.17 6.69 -9.35
CA PRO A 207 -4.97 7.52 -9.19
C PRO A 207 -4.43 7.49 -7.76
N ALA A 208 -3.14 7.29 -7.63
CA ALA A 208 -2.46 7.33 -6.35
C ALA A 208 -2.35 8.76 -5.81
N LEU A 209 -2.55 8.93 -4.50
CA LEU A 209 -2.44 10.23 -3.85
C LEU A 209 -0.99 10.72 -3.84
N ARG A 210 -0.77 11.93 -4.29
CA ARG A 210 0.50 12.62 -4.12
C ARG A 210 0.47 13.45 -2.84
N ILE A 211 1.33 13.16 -1.90
CA ILE A 211 1.43 13.89 -0.62
C ILE A 211 1.65 15.40 -0.83
N SER A 212 2.31 15.81 -1.93
CA SER A 212 2.47 17.22 -2.29
C SER A 212 1.14 17.97 -2.45
N ASP A 213 0.05 17.28 -2.81
CA ASP A 213 -1.26 17.88 -2.96
C ASP A 213 -1.86 18.32 -1.61
N TRP A 214 -1.45 17.69 -0.51
CA TRP A 214 -1.83 18.12 0.82
C TRP A 214 -1.15 19.41 1.28
N LEU A 215 -0.08 19.84 0.58
CA LEU A 215 0.60 21.11 0.85
C LEU A 215 -0.09 22.32 0.19
N THR A 216 -1.28 22.13 -0.37
CA THR A 216 -2.02 23.15 -1.10
C THR A 216 -2.59 24.19 -0.15
N LEU A 217 -2.66 25.43 -0.64
CA LEU A 217 -3.32 26.54 0.02
C LEU A 217 -4.74 26.72 -0.56
N GLY A 218 -5.69 27.03 0.31
CA GLY A 218 -7.03 27.41 -0.08
C GLY A 218 -7.16 28.93 -0.28
N ASP A 219 -8.40 29.39 -0.36
CA ASP A 219 -8.75 30.79 -0.57
C ASP A 219 -8.09 31.71 0.46
N GLY A 220 -7.63 32.87 -0.02
CA GLY A 220 -6.95 33.86 0.80
C GLY A 220 -5.58 33.43 1.33
N GLY A 221 -4.95 32.40 0.73
CA GLY A 221 -3.64 31.90 1.13
C GLY A 221 -3.64 31.14 2.45
N LYS A 222 -4.82 30.70 2.92
CA LYS A 222 -4.95 29.84 4.10
C LYS A 222 -4.46 28.42 3.81
N GLY A 223 -3.85 27.78 4.79
CA GLY A 223 -3.49 26.36 4.67
C GLY A 223 -4.72 25.48 4.53
N MET A 224 -4.72 24.56 3.57
CA MET A 224 -5.79 23.57 3.42
C MET A 224 -5.84 22.65 4.65
N ILE A 225 -7.02 22.40 5.18
CA ILE A 225 -7.24 21.41 6.24
C ILE A 225 -7.72 20.11 5.60
N ASN A 226 -6.82 19.13 5.51
CA ASN A 226 -7.11 17.81 4.97
C ASN A 226 -7.64 16.92 6.11
N ILE A 227 -8.89 16.52 6.02
CA ILE A 227 -9.54 15.68 7.04
C ILE A 227 -9.74 14.29 6.47
N LEU A 228 -9.12 13.29 7.09
CA LEU A 228 -9.37 11.88 6.79
C LEU A 228 -10.50 11.35 7.66
N ASP A 229 -11.59 10.91 7.04
CA ASP A 229 -12.61 10.13 7.76
C ASP A 229 -12.00 8.79 8.20
N SER A 230 -11.83 8.64 9.49
CA SER A 230 -11.22 7.46 10.12
C SER A 230 -12.23 6.62 10.91
N GLU A 231 -13.51 6.95 10.87
CA GLU A 231 -14.55 6.26 11.65
C GLU A 231 -14.66 4.78 11.26
N SER A 232 -14.62 4.47 9.96
CA SER A 232 -14.63 3.10 9.45
C SER A 232 -13.28 2.40 9.64
N LEU A 233 -12.18 3.13 9.56
CA LEU A 233 -10.82 2.60 9.66
C LEU A 233 -10.46 2.08 11.05
N ILE A 234 -11.01 2.69 12.11
CA ILE A 234 -10.74 2.28 13.49
C ILE A 234 -11.10 0.83 13.74
N ASN A 235 -12.20 0.36 13.13
CA ASN A 235 -12.63 -1.02 13.25
C ASN A 235 -11.79 -1.98 12.38
N ASN A 236 -10.89 -1.44 11.57
CA ASN A 236 -10.00 -2.18 10.68
C ASN A 236 -8.53 -1.79 10.94
N GLY A 237 -7.99 -2.23 12.07
CA GLY A 237 -6.63 -1.90 12.49
C GLY A 237 -5.55 -2.25 11.47
N LYS A 238 -5.77 -3.28 10.63
CA LYS A 238 -4.83 -3.66 9.57
C LYS A 238 -4.75 -2.58 8.48
N MET A 239 -5.91 -2.10 8.00
CA MET A 239 -5.95 -1.04 6.99
C MET A 239 -5.48 0.31 7.54
N TYR A 240 -5.84 0.63 8.80
CA TYR A 240 -5.35 1.83 9.44
C TYR A 240 -3.83 1.84 9.57
N SER A 241 -3.25 0.72 9.99
CA SER A 241 -1.78 0.55 10.07
C SER A 241 -1.13 0.65 8.68
N ALA A 242 -1.73 0.05 7.66
CA ALA A 242 -1.24 0.10 6.29
C ALA A 242 -1.19 1.55 5.76
N PHE A 243 -2.29 2.26 5.92
CA PHE A 243 -2.40 3.68 5.53
C PHE A 243 -1.34 4.54 6.23
N LEU A 244 -1.21 4.39 7.54
CA LEU A 244 -0.27 5.21 8.31
C LEU A 244 1.18 4.93 7.98
N LEU A 245 1.54 3.64 7.82
CA LEU A 245 2.89 3.25 7.39
C LEU A 245 3.24 3.86 6.04
N TRP A 246 2.32 3.73 5.07
CA TRP A 246 2.50 4.33 3.77
C TRP A 246 2.64 5.85 3.86
N MET A 247 1.68 6.53 4.48
CA MET A 247 1.64 7.98 4.58
C MET A 247 2.90 8.56 5.25
N LEU A 248 3.30 7.98 6.39
CA LEU A 248 4.50 8.45 7.10
C LEU A 248 5.78 8.19 6.32
N SER A 249 5.85 7.08 5.57
CA SER A 249 7.00 6.78 4.72
C SER A 249 7.04 7.70 3.51
N GLU A 250 5.92 7.89 2.83
CA GLU A 250 5.80 8.79 1.69
C GLU A 250 6.14 10.23 2.04
N LEU A 251 5.66 10.73 3.19
CA LEU A 251 6.07 12.03 3.73
C LEU A 251 7.57 12.13 3.94
N PHE A 252 8.16 11.07 4.48
CA PHE A 252 9.58 11.07 4.77
C PHE A 252 10.44 10.99 3.50
N GLU A 253 10.01 10.26 2.48
CA GLU A 253 10.75 10.07 1.23
C GLU A 253 10.58 11.27 0.27
N THR A 254 9.35 11.77 0.15
CA THR A 254 9.01 12.80 -0.85
C THR A 254 9.44 14.20 -0.44
N LEU A 255 9.35 14.54 0.85
CA LEU A 255 9.67 15.90 1.29
C LEU A 255 11.19 16.11 1.40
N PRO A 256 11.71 17.21 0.81
CA PRO A 256 13.13 17.57 0.95
C PRO A 256 13.45 18.06 2.37
N GLU A 257 14.67 17.86 2.81
CA GLU A 257 15.17 18.49 4.03
C GLU A 257 15.27 20.01 3.86
N VAL A 258 14.75 20.73 4.84
CA VAL A 258 14.61 22.20 4.77
C VAL A 258 15.24 22.92 5.95
N GLY A 259 15.75 22.17 6.94
CA GLY A 259 16.31 22.75 8.14
C GLY A 259 15.29 23.46 9.04
N ASP A 260 15.72 24.50 9.74
CA ASP A 260 14.88 25.28 10.65
C ASP A 260 14.17 26.41 9.89
N LEU A 261 12.92 26.17 9.51
CA LEU A 261 12.05 27.18 8.87
C LEU A 261 11.42 28.12 9.91
N PRO A 262 11.02 29.35 9.53
CA PRO A 262 10.29 30.27 10.41
C PRO A 262 8.90 29.76 10.81
N LYS A 263 8.30 28.89 10.00
CA LYS A 263 7.05 28.15 10.25
C LYS A 263 7.11 26.78 9.55
N PRO A 264 6.39 25.76 10.02
CA PRO A 264 6.37 24.46 9.37
C PRO A 264 5.71 24.52 7.98
N LYS A 265 6.05 23.53 7.13
CA LYS A 265 5.39 23.29 5.85
C LYS A 265 4.01 22.70 6.01
N MET A 266 3.85 21.84 7.01
CA MET A 266 2.60 21.11 7.29
C MET A 266 2.55 20.63 8.74
N VAL A 267 1.35 20.47 9.27
CA VAL A 267 1.13 19.89 10.60
C VAL A 267 0.13 18.74 10.52
N PHE A 268 0.47 17.64 11.18
CA PHE A 268 -0.38 16.45 11.31
C PHE A 268 -0.96 16.35 12.72
N PHE A 269 -2.26 16.13 12.81
CA PHE A 269 -2.96 15.79 14.04
C PHE A 269 -3.52 14.39 13.97
N PHE A 270 -3.13 13.56 14.92
CA PHE A 270 -3.68 12.22 15.10
C PHE A 270 -4.56 12.22 16.35
N ASP A 271 -5.88 12.29 16.12
CA ASP A 271 -6.84 12.12 17.22
C ASP A 271 -6.92 10.65 17.63
N GLU A 272 -7.26 10.42 18.91
CA GLU A 272 -7.29 9.08 19.53
C GLU A 272 -6.00 8.27 19.24
N ALA A 273 -4.84 8.89 19.50
CA ALA A 273 -3.53 8.32 19.16
C ALA A 273 -3.27 6.91 19.74
N HIS A 274 -4.03 6.50 20.77
CA HIS A 274 -3.97 5.13 21.30
C HIS A 274 -4.28 4.07 20.22
N LEU A 275 -5.06 4.42 19.19
CA LEU A 275 -5.38 3.53 18.07
C LEU A 275 -4.18 3.26 17.15
N LEU A 276 -3.19 4.17 17.15
CA LEU A 276 -1.95 4.01 16.40
C LEU A 276 -0.97 3.05 17.07
N PHE A 277 -1.03 3.00 18.39
CA PHE A 277 0.00 2.33 19.20
C PHE A 277 -0.49 1.03 19.83
N ASN A 278 -1.77 0.96 20.22
CA ASN A 278 -2.32 -0.22 20.89
C ASN A 278 -2.52 -1.38 19.91
N GLY A 279 -1.84 -2.50 20.17
CA GLY A 279 -1.90 -3.68 19.32
C GLY A 279 -1.16 -3.54 17.99
N ALA A 280 -0.45 -2.44 17.78
CA ALA A 280 0.35 -2.23 16.58
C ALA A 280 1.57 -3.17 16.56
N PRO A 281 1.93 -3.74 15.40
CA PRO A 281 3.16 -4.49 15.25
C PRO A 281 4.39 -3.66 15.66
N LYS A 282 5.39 -4.32 16.28
CA LYS A 282 6.61 -3.63 16.72
C LYS A 282 7.28 -2.83 15.60
N GLN A 283 7.30 -3.38 14.40
CA GLN A 283 7.89 -2.72 13.22
C GLN A 283 7.18 -1.40 12.87
N LEU A 284 5.85 -1.32 13.08
CA LEU A 284 5.10 -0.07 12.89
C LEU A 284 5.50 0.96 13.97
N LEU A 285 5.58 0.53 15.22
CA LEU A 285 5.97 1.39 16.32
C LEU A 285 7.38 1.97 16.10
N ASP A 286 8.34 1.13 15.72
CA ASP A 286 9.71 1.53 15.40
C ASP A 286 9.75 2.54 14.23
N LYS A 287 8.92 2.34 13.20
CA LYS A 287 8.84 3.27 12.05
C LYS A 287 8.23 4.61 12.45
N ILE A 288 7.14 4.60 13.22
CA ILE A 288 6.53 5.84 13.73
C ILE A 288 7.56 6.62 14.58
N GLU A 289 8.26 5.95 15.48
CA GLU A 289 9.30 6.58 16.30
C GLU A 289 10.43 7.17 15.44
N GLN A 290 10.91 6.42 14.44
CA GLN A 290 11.91 6.89 13.49
C GLN A 290 11.45 8.13 12.73
N VAL A 291 10.23 8.07 12.15
CA VAL A 291 9.68 9.17 11.37
C VAL A 291 9.49 10.40 12.25
N VAL A 292 8.88 10.27 13.43
CA VAL A 292 8.68 11.40 14.34
C VAL A 292 10.02 12.07 14.75
N LYS A 293 11.09 11.28 14.95
CA LYS A 293 12.42 11.84 15.22
C LYS A 293 12.99 12.66 14.06
N LEU A 294 12.75 12.25 12.84
CA LEU A 294 13.45 12.77 11.66
C LEU A 294 12.63 13.77 10.84
N ILE A 295 11.29 13.67 10.83
CA ILE A 295 10.44 14.44 9.93
C ILE A 295 10.44 15.95 10.22
N ARG A 296 10.91 16.33 11.38
CA ARG A 296 11.15 17.73 11.73
C ARG A 296 12.10 18.42 10.75
N SER A 297 13.18 17.74 10.32
CA SER A 297 14.13 18.28 9.34
C SER A 297 13.48 18.61 7.99
N LYS A 298 12.31 18.01 7.71
CA LYS A 298 11.51 18.25 6.51
C LYS A 298 10.44 19.34 6.70
N GLY A 299 10.44 19.98 7.87
CA GLY A 299 9.51 21.07 8.19
C GLY A 299 8.11 20.60 8.60
N VAL A 300 7.94 19.36 9.04
CA VAL A 300 6.63 18.80 9.42
C VAL A 300 6.51 18.71 10.93
N GLY A 301 5.37 19.20 11.47
CA GLY A 301 4.97 19.01 12.85
C GLY A 301 3.99 17.84 13.00
N VAL A 302 4.09 17.06 14.07
CA VAL A 302 3.17 15.96 14.39
C VAL A 302 2.64 16.17 15.81
N TYR A 303 1.32 16.13 15.95
CA TYR A 303 0.62 16.29 17.22
C TYR A 303 -0.25 15.08 17.48
N PHE A 304 -0.04 14.44 18.60
CA PHE A 304 -0.86 13.32 19.05
C PHE A 304 -1.90 13.80 20.06
N CYS A 305 -3.14 13.35 19.87
CA CYS A 305 -4.22 13.59 20.82
C CYS A 305 -4.62 12.25 21.44
N THR A 306 -4.60 12.17 22.77
CA THR A 306 -4.92 10.95 23.51
C THR A 306 -5.63 11.23 24.83
N GLN A 307 -6.27 10.21 25.37
CA GLN A 307 -6.86 10.28 26.71
C GLN A 307 -5.84 9.94 27.80
N ASN A 308 -4.80 9.15 27.47
CA ASN A 308 -3.80 8.71 28.43
C ASN A 308 -2.39 8.78 27.81
N LEU A 309 -1.44 9.39 28.52
CA LEU A 309 -0.05 9.47 28.09
C LEU A 309 0.60 8.09 27.88
N LYS A 310 0.20 7.09 28.67
CA LYS A 310 0.72 5.71 28.57
C LYS A 310 0.43 5.03 27.25
N ASP A 311 -0.53 5.56 26.48
CA ASP A 311 -0.86 5.02 25.17
C ASP A 311 0.22 5.31 24.13
N ILE A 312 1.09 6.30 24.40
CA ILE A 312 2.16 6.71 23.49
C ILE A 312 3.48 6.13 23.97
N PRO A 313 4.25 5.42 23.11
CA PRO A 313 5.57 4.90 23.46
C PRO A 313 6.53 6.00 23.94
N ASP A 314 7.35 5.68 24.92
CA ASP A 314 8.31 6.63 25.53
C ASP A 314 9.24 7.29 24.50
N GLY A 315 9.67 6.52 23.47
CA GLY A 315 10.53 7.02 22.41
C GLY A 315 9.86 8.11 21.56
N VAL A 316 8.54 8.00 21.32
CA VAL A 316 7.73 9.02 20.66
C VAL A 316 7.46 10.18 21.62
N LEU A 317 7.02 9.88 22.85
CA LEU A 317 6.67 10.88 23.85
C LEU A 317 7.83 11.86 24.14
N ALA A 318 9.07 11.36 24.12
CA ALA A 318 10.29 12.16 24.29
C ALA A 318 10.51 13.19 23.16
N GLN A 319 9.86 13.06 22.01
CA GLN A 319 9.96 14.00 20.89
C GLN A 319 8.89 15.11 20.94
N LEU A 320 7.88 14.98 21.82
CA LEU A 320 6.74 15.89 21.87
C LEU A 320 7.05 17.09 22.75
N GLY A 321 7.65 18.13 22.15
CA GLY A 321 8.12 19.31 22.86
C GLY A 321 7.01 20.24 23.34
N ASN A 322 5.90 20.35 22.58
CA ASN A 322 4.77 21.21 22.92
C ASN A 322 3.67 20.39 23.59
N LYS A 323 3.28 20.73 24.82
CA LYS A 323 2.34 19.93 25.59
C LYS A 323 1.13 20.74 26.03
N VAL A 324 -0.05 20.16 25.83
CA VAL A 324 -1.33 20.63 26.31
C VAL A 324 -2.01 19.48 27.07
N GLN A 325 -2.17 19.59 28.35
CA GLN A 325 -2.81 18.58 29.19
C GLN A 325 -4.09 19.15 29.80
N HIS A 326 -5.23 18.68 29.31
CA HIS A 326 -6.54 18.94 29.90
C HIS A 326 -6.77 18.11 31.16
N GLY A 327 -7.88 18.37 31.83
CA GLY A 327 -8.27 17.69 33.06
C GLY A 327 -8.24 16.17 32.95
N LEU A 328 -7.83 15.53 34.02
CA LEU A 328 -7.80 14.07 34.16
C LEU A 328 -8.70 13.66 35.33
N HIS A 329 -9.28 12.47 35.23
CA HIS A 329 -10.01 11.85 36.33
C HIS A 329 -9.11 10.85 37.05
N ALA A 330 -9.18 10.78 38.36
CA ALA A 330 -8.34 9.93 39.21
C ALA A 330 -9.18 8.98 40.07
N TYR A 331 -10.09 8.22 39.42
CA TYR A 331 -11.02 7.33 40.13
C TYR A 331 -10.37 6.03 40.60
N THR A 332 -9.35 5.55 39.92
CA THR A 332 -8.66 4.30 40.21
C THR A 332 -7.19 4.54 40.58
N PRO A 333 -6.51 3.58 41.28
CA PRO A 333 -5.08 3.66 41.47
C PRO A 333 -4.26 3.76 40.17
N SER A 334 -4.76 3.20 39.07
CA SER A 334 -4.15 3.34 37.76
C SER A 334 -4.25 4.77 37.23
N ASP A 335 -5.42 5.42 37.42
CA ASP A 335 -5.63 6.81 37.01
C ASP A 335 -4.74 7.77 37.82
N GLN A 336 -4.60 7.54 39.15
CA GLN A 336 -3.69 8.33 39.98
C GLN A 336 -2.23 8.25 39.51
N LYS A 337 -1.77 7.04 39.12
CA LYS A 337 -0.44 6.89 38.52
C LYS A 337 -0.35 7.62 37.15
N ALA A 338 -1.40 7.64 36.36
CA ALA A 338 -1.44 8.37 35.10
C ALA A 338 -1.38 9.88 35.32
N VAL A 339 -2.13 10.43 36.28
CA VAL A 339 -2.09 11.85 36.66
C VAL A 339 -0.69 12.24 37.11
N LYS A 340 -0.08 11.44 37.98
CA LYS A 340 1.29 11.68 38.46
C LYS A 340 2.31 11.67 37.33
N ALA A 341 2.22 10.69 36.41
CA ALA A 341 3.09 10.62 35.24
C ALA A 341 2.90 11.84 34.31
N ALA A 342 1.64 12.28 34.12
CA ALA A 342 1.34 13.48 33.35
C ALA A 342 1.96 14.73 34.00
N ALA A 343 1.78 14.92 35.32
CA ALA A 343 2.35 16.04 36.05
C ALA A 343 3.88 16.07 35.97
N MET A 344 4.53 14.92 36.12
CA MET A 344 6.00 14.79 36.02
C MET A 344 6.55 15.09 34.63
N SER A 345 5.73 15.04 33.60
CA SER A 345 6.15 15.36 32.22
C SER A 345 6.31 16.85 31.96
N PHE A 346 5.92 17.71 32.89
CA PHE A 346 6.03 19.16 32.81
C PHE A 346 7.19 19.67 33.64
N ARG A 347 7.80 20.77 33.18
CA ARG A 347 8.70 21.54 34.02
C ARG A 347 7.87 22.22 35.13
N ALA A 348 8.16 21.89 36.38
CA ALA A 348 7.41 22.36 37.51
C ALA A 348 7.32 23.90 37.57
N ASN A 349 6.16 24.41 37.94
CA ASN A 349 5.93 25.82 38.24
C ASN A 349 5.71 25.95 39.75
N PRO A 350 6.52 26.73 40.48
CA PRO A 350 6.36 26.86 41.92
C PRO A 350 5.06 27.55 42.38
N ALA A 351 4.32 28.17 41.42
CA ALA A 351 3.08 28.88 41.74
C ALA A 351 1.88 27.94 42.00
N PHE A 352 1.94 26.67 41.59
CA PHE A 352 0.88 25.67 41.79
C PHE A 352 1.39 24.24 41.73
N ASP A 353 0.67 23.32 42.38
CA ASP A 353 0.89 21.90 42.24
C ASP A 353 0.23 21.39 40.92
N THR A 354 1.05 20.80 40.03
CA THR A 354 0.58 20.36 38.72
C THR A 354 -0.32 19.13 38.85
N GLU A 355 -0.06 18.19 39.76
CA GLU A 355 -0.84 16.98 39.97
C GLU A 355 -2.24 17.33 40.49
N GLU A 356 -2.36 18.17 41.50
CA GLU A 356 -3.59 18.66 42.06
C GLU A 356 -4.38 19.48 41.00
N THR A 357 -3.68 20.34 40.25
CA THR A 357 -4.30 21.14 39.19
C THR A 357 -4.93 20.27 38.14
N LEU A 358 -4.25 19.23 37.62
CA LEU A 358 -4.76 18.35 36.58
C LEU A 358 -6.06 17.64 36.96
N THR A 359 -6.27 17.34 38.23
CA THR A 359 -7.51 16.70 38.73
C THR A 359 -8.66 17.70 38.97
N SER A 360 -8.35 18.98 39.10
CA SER A 360 -9.33 20.05 39.40
C SER A 360 -9.69 20.95 38.21
N LEU A 361 -9.06 20.73 37.03
CA LEU A 361 -9.33 21.52 35.83
C LEU A 361 -10.79 21.36 35.34
N GLY A 362 -11.48 22.47 35.13
CA GLY A 362 -12.77 22.49 34.43
C GLY A 362 -12.60 22.37 32.89
N THR A 363 -13.73 22.17 32.21
CA THR A 363 -13.80 22.08 30.74
C THR A 363 -13.23 23.33 30.06
N GLY A 364 -12.38 23.14 29.05
CA GLY A 364 -11.71 24.21 28.30
C GLY A 364 -10.57 24.88 29.04
N LYS A 365 -10.08 24.26 30.13
CA LYS A 365 -8.83 24.63 30.79
C LYS A 365 -7.78 23.53 30.57
N ALA A 366 -6.50 23.91 30.59
CA ALA A 366 -5.38 22.98 30.42
C ALA A 366 -4.14 23.48 31.19
N VAL A 367 -3.27 22.56 31.53
CA VAL A 367 -1.86 22.88 31.85
C VAL A 367 -1.07 22.76 30.56
N VAL A 368 -0.31 23.78 30.20
CA VAL A 368 0.48 23.81 28.97
C VAL A 368 1.96 24.07 29.26
N SER A 369 2.80 23.55 28.39
CA SER A 369 4.23 23.87 28.32
C SER A 369 4.64 23.92 26.86
N PHE A 370 5.08 25.08 26.40
CA PHE A 370 5.53 25.28 25.03
C PHE A 370 7.03 25.60 25.02
N LEU A 371 7.67 25.27 23.91
CA LEU A 371 9.10 25.50 23.75
C LEU A 371 9.42 26.99 23.59
N GLY A 372 10.44 27.45 24.28
CA GLY A 372 11.05 28.74 24.07
C GLY A 372 11.85 28.82 22.76
N GLU A 373 12.37 30.00 22.42
CA GLU A 373 13.19 30.21 21.22
C GLU A 373 14.47 29.37 21.23
N ASP A 374 14.97 29.06 22.40
CA ASP A 374 16.12 28.20 22.69
C ASP A 374 15.80 26.70 22.58
N GLY A 375 14.52 26.33 22.36
CA GLY A 375 14.05 24.97 22.32
C GLY A 375 13.89 24.32 23.71
N VAL A 376 14.01 25.06 24.78
CA VAL A 376 13.80 24.58 26.15
C VAL A 376 12.32 24.64 26.51
N PRO A 377 11.74 23.57 27.12
CA PRO A 377 10.36 23.60 27.59
C PRO A 377 10.13 24.69 28.64
N GLY A 378 9.13 25.52 28.42
CA GLY A 378 8.69 26.51 29.41
C GLY A 378 8.14 25.85 30.67
N MET A 379 8.07 26.61 31.78
CA MET A 379 7.40 26.14 32.99
C MET A 379 5.91 25.90 32.71
N ALA A 380 5.33 24.94 33.42
CA ALA A 380 3.89 24.65 33.36
C ALA A 380 3.07 25.91 33.60
N GLN A 381 2.09 26.15 32.72
CA GLN A 381 1.15 27.28 32.80
C GLN A 381 -0.29 26.74 32.84
N LYS A 382 -1.09 27.24 33.78
CA LYS A 382 -2.52 26.96 33.79
C LYS A 382 -3.21 27.92 32.85
N VAL A 383 -3.91 27.40 31.84
CA VAL A 383 -4.45 28.17 30.71
C VAL A 383 -5.93 27.89 30.51
N SER A 384 -6.69 28.93 30.29
CA SER A 384 -8.02 28.85 29.69
C SER A 384 -7.85 28.88 28.16
N VAL A 385 -8.30 27.85 27.46
CA VAL A 385 -8.14 27.71 26.01
C VAL A 385 -9.16 28.59 25.28
N LEU A 386 -8.75 29.21 24.17
CA LEU A 386 -9.60 30.03 23.31
C LEU A 386 -10.80 29.21 22.76
N PRO A 387 -11.93 29.86 22.48
CA PRO A 387 -12.98 29.27 21.69
C PRO A 387 -12.56 29.19 20.22
N PRO A 388 -13.04 28.21 19.43
CA PRO A 388 -12.78 28.13 18.01
C PRO A 388 -13.62 29.17 17.24
N GLN A 389 -13.11 29.60 16.10
CA GLN A 389 -13.81 30.47 15.16
C GLN A 389 -14.75 29.69 14.24
N CYS A 390 -14.41 28.41 13.98
CA CYS A 390 -15.21 27.48 13.19
C CYS A 390 -16.28 26.78 14.02
N SER A 391 -17.19 26.07 13.33
CA SER A 391 -18.21 25.22 13.96
C SER A 391 -17.59 24.03 14.71
N MET A 392 -18.19 23.70 15.86
CA MET A 392 -17.74 22.57 16.67
C MET A 392 -18.42 21.24 16.31
N GLY A 393 -19.51 21.27 15.57
CA GLY A 393 -20.31 20.09 15.26
C GLY A 393 -19.83 19.35 14.01
N SER A 394 -20.50 18.23 13.73
CA SER A 394 -20.40 17.53 12.46
C SER A 394 -21.16 18.29 11.37
N ILE A 395 -20.97 17.86 10.12
CA ILE A 395 -21.74 18.34 8.96
C ILE A 395 -22.77 17.29 8.53
N GLY A 396 -23.87 17.73 7.94
CA GLY A 396 -24.87 16.83 7.35
C GLY A 396 -24.36 16.19 6.05
N ASP A 397 -24.94 15.04 5.68
CA ASP A 397 -24.54 14.27 4.51
C ASP A 397 -24.61 15.07 3.20
N GLY A 398 -25.67 15.88 3.02
CA GLY A 398 -25.80 16.72 1.81
C GLY A 398 -24.70 17.77 1.70
N GLN A 399 -24.28 18.39 2.81
CA GLN A 399 -23.17 19.33 2.82
C GLN A 399 -21.84 18.61 2.58
N ARG A 400 -21.67 17.42 3.14
CA ARG A 400 -20.50 16.57 2.92
C ARG A 400 -20.34 16.24 1.44
N GLU A 401 -21.40 15.73 0.81
CA GLU A 401 -21.41 15.40 -0.61
C GLU A 401 -21.10 16.62 -1.50
N GLN A 402 -21.70 17.76 -1.20
CA GLN A 402 -21.42 19.01 -1.91
C GLN A 402 -19.95 19.42 -1.75
N SER A 403 -19.40 19.36 -0.54
CA SER A 403 -18.00 19.70 -0.25
C SER A 403 -17.03 18.79 -0.99
N VAL A 404 -17.31 17.48 -1.03
CA VAL A 404 -16.52 16.50 -1.77
C VAL A 404 -16.51 16.84 -3.26
N LYS A 405 -17.70 17.06 -3.87
CA LYS A 405 -17.84 17.34 -5.31
C LYS A 405 -17.22 18.69 -5.73
N SER A 406 -17.23 19.68 -4.84
CA SER A 406 -16.65 21.01 -5.11
C SER A 406 -15.18 21.12 -4.77
N SER A 407 -14.55 20.08 -4.25
CA SER A 407 -13.13 20.08 -3.91
C SER A 407 -12.25 20.22 -5.15
N LEU A 408 -11.15 20.95 -5.02
CA LEU A 408 -10.10 21.08 -6.06
C LEU A 408 -9.53 19.72 -6.51
N PHE A 409 -9.62 18.72 -5.65
CA PHE A 409 -9.06 17.38 -5.90
C PHE A 409 -10.08 16.37 -6.41
N TYR A 410 -11.37 16.74 -6.50
CA TYR A 410 -12.42 15.82 -6.93
C TYR A 410 -12.15 15.24 -8.31
N SER A 411 -11.88 16.09 -9.30
CA SER A 411 -11.62 15.65 -10.68
C SER A 411 -10.37 14.77 -10.83
N LYS A 412 -9.42 14.88 -9.88
CA LYS A 412 -8.16 14.13 -9.93
C LYS A 412 -8.27 12.75 -9.28
N TYR A 413 -9.03 12.64 -8.18
CA TYR A 413 -8.99 11.45 -7.33
C TYR A 413 -10.33 10.71 -7.16
N ALA A 414 -11.47 11.32 -7.53
CA ALA A 414 -12.78 10.72 -7.27
C ALA A 414 -13.00 9.42 -8.04
N GLU A 415 -12.60 9.39 -9.32
CA GLU A 415 -12.75 8.23 -10.17
C GLU A 415 -11.45 7.45 -10.24
N GLY A 416 -11.53 6.16 -9.89
CA GLY A 416 -10.43 5.21 -10.13
C GLY A 416 -10.38 4.81 -11.59
N TYR A 417 -9.19 4.54 -12.09
CA TYR A 417 -8.97 3.92 -13.39
C TYR A 417 -8.00 2.75 -13.25
N ASP A 418 -8.15 1.78 -14.15
CA ASP A 418 -7.37 0.53 -14.16
C ASP A 418 -6.53 0.53 -15.45
N PRO A 419 -5.29 1.04 -15.45
CA PRO A 419 -4.42 1.02 -16.62
C PRO A 419 -3.84 -0.37 -16.85
N GLU A 420 -3.31 -0.63 -18.03
CA GLU A 420 -2.60 -1.88 -18.31
C GLU A 420 -1.45 -2.08 -17.30
N SER A 421 -1.48 -3.20 -16.61
CA SER A 421 -0.59 -3.51 -15.49
C SER A 421 -0.03 -4.94 -15.59
N ALA A 422 0.59 -5.42 -14.54
CA ALA A 422 1.13 -6.78 -14.49
C ALA A 422 0.05 -7.84 -14.77
N TYR A 423 -1.16 -7.66 -14.30
CA TYR A 423 -2.26 -8.61 -14.46
C TYR A 423 -2.60 -8.83 -15.95
N GLU A 424 -2.85 -7.77 -16.71
CA GLU A 424 -3.22 -7.86 -18.13
C GLU A 424 -2.07 -8.41 -18.97
N ILE A 425 -0.84 -7.99 -18.68
CA ILE A 425 0.36 -8.48 -19.38
C ILE A 425 0.53 -9.98 -19.16
N LEU A 426 0.45 -10.45 -17.91
CA LEU A 426 0.62 -11.87 -17.57
C LEU A 426 -0.53 -12.73 -18.07
N MET A 427 -1.77 -12.21 -18.07
CA MET A 427 -2.91 -12.89 -18.64
C MET A 427 -2.73 -13.12 -20.15
N ARG A 428 -2.22 -12.12 -20.87
CA ARG A 428 -1.89 -12.23 -22.30
C ARG A 428 -0.77 -13.23 -22.56
N LEU A 429 0.32 -13.18 -21.75
CA LEU A 429 1.41 -14.15 -21.86
C LEU A 429 0.92 -15.59 -21.62
N GLY A 430 0.08 -15.82 -20.62
CA GLY A 430 -0.49 -17.13 -20.36
C GLY A 430 -1.37 -17.64 -21.51
N GLN A 431 -2.16 -16.77 -22.15
CA GLN A 431 -2.95 -17.12 -23.35
C GLN A 431 -2.04 -17.49 -24.54
N GLU A 432 -0.95 -16.74 -24.74
CA GLU A 432 0.02 -17.05 -25.79
C GLU A 432 0.75 -18.37 -25.55
N GLU A 433 1.12 -18.65 -24.29
CA GLU A 433 1.74 -19.93 -23.89
C GLU A 433 0.78 -21.10 -24.13
N GLN A 434 -0.48 -20.96 -23.69
CA GLN A 434 -1.51 -21.98 -23.91
C GLN A 434 -1.74 -22.24 -25.41
N ALA A 435 -1.83 -21.18 -26.21
CA ALA A 435 -2.01 -21.31 -27.66
C ALA A 435 -0.82 -22.02 -28.32
N ARG A 436 0.41 -21.74 -27.88
CA ARG A 436 1.62 -22.45 -28.35
C ARG A 436 1.62 -23.91 -27.93
N GLU A 437 1.20 -24.23 -26.71
CA GLU A 437 1.10 -25.62 -26.24
C GLU A 437 0.04 -26.40 -27.03
N GLU A 438 -1.12 -25.79 -27.27
CA GLU A 438 -2.18 -26.39 -28.08
C GLU A 438 -1.71 -26.64 -29.54
N GLN A 439 -1.00 -25.67 -30.14
CA GLN A 439 -0.41 -25.84 -31.46
C GLN A 439 0.64 -26.97 -31.48
N ALA A 440 1.55 -26.98 -30.52
CA ALA A 440 2.57 -28.02 -30.43
C ALA A 440 1.94 -29.41 -30.19
N ALA A 441 0.86 -29.49 -29.39
CA ALA A 441 0.13 -30.73 -29.18
C ALA A 441 -0.58 -31.19 -30.46
N ALA A 442 -1.18 -30.27 -31.22
CA ALA A 442 -1.83 -30.57 -32.49
C ALA A 442 -0.82 -31.06 -33.55
N GLU A 443 0.33 -30.39 -33.67
CA GLU A 443 1.43 -30.79 -34.54
C GLU A 443 1.98 -32.18 -34.17
N ALA A 444 2.18 -32.41 -32.86
CA ALA A 444 2.63 -33.73 -32.37
C ALA A 444 1.60 -34.84 -32.63
N ALA A 445 0.29 -34.52 -32.54
CA ALA A 445 -0.78 -35.46 -32.88
C ALA A 445 -0.80 -35.78 -34.39
N GLN A 446 -0.60 -34.75 -35.22
CA GLN A 446 -0.56 -34.91 -36.65
C GLN A 446 0.65 -35.73 -37.12
N VAL A 447 1.84 -35.49 -36.55
CA VAL A 447 3.04 -36.29 -36.79
C VAL A 447 2.83 -37.77 -36.40
N LYS A 448 2.15 -38.02 -35.28
CA LYS A 448 1.81 -39.40 -34.86
C LYS A 448 0.85 -40.10 -35.81
N GLU A 449 -0.15 -39.37 -36.29
CA GLU A 449 -1.15 -39.90 -37.23
C GLU A 449 -0.51 -40.18 -38.60
N ASP A 450 0.33 -39.29 -39.15
CA ASP A 450 1.09 -39.49 -40.39
C ASP A 450 2.03 -40.70 -40.27
N ALA A 451 2.70 -40.83 -39.12
CA ALA A 451 3.56 -42.00 -38.84
C ALA A 451 2.74 -43.32 -38.75
N ARG A 452 1.49 -43.25 -38.26
CA ARG A 452 0.58 -44.40 -38.23
C ARG A 452 0.11 -44.77 -39.64
N LEU A 453 -0.32 -43.79 -40.42
CA LEU A 453 -0.72 -43.97 -41.84
C LEU A 453 0.41 -44.53 -42.68
N THR A 454 1.62 -43.99 -42.54
CA THR A 454 2.81 -44.49 -43.26
C THR A 454 3.12 -45.94 -42.88
N LYS A 455 3.00 -46.36 -41.60
CA LYS A 455 3.16 -47.75 -41.18
C LYS A 455 2.05 -48.66 -41.70
N GLU A 456 0.80 -48.20 -41.77
CA GLU A 456 -0.32 -48.94 -42.31
C GLU A 456 -0.15 -49.14 -43.82
N GLN A 457 0.31 -48.08 -44.51
CA GLN A 457 0.59 -48.12 -45.95
C GLN A 457 1.75 -49.08 -46.27
N ALA A 458 2.86 -49.01 -45.48
CA ALA A 458 3.97 -49.95 -45.63
C ALA A 458 3.57 -51.42 -45.37
N LYS A 459 2.67 -51.67 -44.42
CA LYS A 459 2.09 -53.01 -44.17
C LYS A 459 1.18 -53.48 -45.29
N ALA A 460 0.38 -52.55 -45.89
CA ALA A 460 -0.48 -52.86 -47.03
C ALA A 460 0.34 -53.19 -48.25
N ASP A 461 1.42 -52.40 -48.54
CA ASP A 461 2.36 -52.62 -49.63
C ASP A 461 3.11 -53.94 -49.45
N GLU A 462 3.58 -54.30 -48.24
CA GLU A 462 4.21 -55.57 -47.96
C GLU A 462 3.23 -56.76 -48.18
N LYS A 463 1.96 -56.59 -47.76
CA LYS A 463 0.93 -57.60 -48.01
C LYS A 463 0.62 -57.78 -49.49
N ALA A 464 0.49 -56.63 -50.24
CA ALA A 464 0.27 -56.66 -51.68
C ALA A 464 1.47 -57.29 -52.41
N ALA A 465 2.71 -56.98 -51.98
CA ALA A 465 3.91 -57.62 -52.54
C ALA A 465 3.97 -59.13 -52.29
N ARG A 466 3.58 -59.57 -51.07
CA ARG A 466 3.47 -61.02 -50.74
C ARG A 466 2.37 -61.73 -51.51
N GLU A 467 1.24 -61.08 -51.77
CA GLU A 467 0.12 -61.61 -52.59
C GLU A 467 0.55 -61.69 -54.04
N ALA A 468 1.23 -60.66 -54.61
CA ALA A 468 1.78 -60.68 -55.96
C ALA A 468 2.84 -61.78 -56.15
N GLU A 469 3.70 -61.96 -55.15
CA GLU A 469 4.71 -63.06 -55.15
C GLU A 469 4.05 -64.43 -55.09
N LYS A 470 2.98 -64.63 -54.30
CA LYS A 470 2.20 -65.86 -54.30
C LYS A 470 1.49 -66.12 -55.61
N GLU A 471 0.94 -65.06 -56.25
CA GLU A 471 0.30 -65.15 -57.54
C GLU A 471 1.29 -65.47 -58.66
N SER A 472 2.46 -64.83 -58.64
CA SER A 472 3.57 -65.14 -59.57
C SER A 472 4.13 -66.54 -59.35
N ALA A 473 4.24 -66.99 -58.10
CA ALA A 473 4.64 -68.38 -57.78
C ALA A 473 3.57 -69.39 -58.18
N ALA A 474 2.28 -69.05 -58.06
CA ALA A 474 1.18 -69.87 -58.57
C ALA A 474 1.13 -69.93 -60.11
N LYS A 475 1.35 -68.80 -60.78
CA LYS A 475 1.51 -68.73 -62.23
C LYS A 475 2.74 -69.53 -62.72
N ASN A 476 3.85 -69.43 -62.04
CA ASN A 476 5.05 -70.20 -62.33
C ASN A 476 4.86 -71.72 -62.05
N ARG A 477 4.07 -72.10 -61.06
CA ARG A 477 3.67 -73.52 -60.84
C ARG A 477 2.73 -74.04 -61.95
N ALA A 478 1.78 -73.18 -62.38
CA ALA A 478 0.91 -73.51 -63.50
C ALA A 478 1.68 -73.63 -64.79
N ILE A 479 2.64 -72.76 -65.08
CA ILE A 479 3.56 -72.83 -66.25
C ILE A 479 4.46 -74.06 -66.17
N LYS A 480 4.95 -74.43 -64.97
CA LYS A 480 5.73 -75.69 -64.78
C LYS A 480 4.86 -76.94 -64.95
N SER A 481 3.58 -76.90 -64.63
CA SER A 481 2.67 -78.04 -64.83
C SER A 481 2.28 -78.22 -66.29
N VAL A 482 2.27 -77.15 -67.11
CA VAL A 482 2.00 -77.22 -68.55
C VAL A 482 3.31 -77.47 -69.39
N GLY A 483 4.48 -77.08 -68.81
CA GLY A 483 5.78 -77.23 -69.47
C GLY A 483 6.40 -78.60 -69.39
N ASN A 484 5.90 -79.56 -68.60
CA ASN A 484 6.42 -80.90 -68.47
C ASN A 484 5.86 -81.91 -69.47
N SER A 485 5.07 -81.47 -70.47
CA SER A 485 4.49 -82.37 -71.47
C SER A 485 5.07 -82.18 -72.93
N VAL A 486 5.91 -81.18 -73.14
CA VAL A 486 6.52 -81.04 -74.48
C VAL A 486 7.94 -80.50 -74.35
N LEU A 487 8.85 -81.30 -74.90
CA LEU A 487 10.27 -80.99 -75.26
C LEU A 487 11.32 -81.14 -74.21
N GLY A 488 11.78 -82.36 -74.12
CA GLY A 488 13.26 -82.58 -74.11
C GLY A 488 13.90 -82.16 -75.41
N THR A 489 15.05 -81.66 -75.27
CA THR A 489 16.03 -81.29 -76.32
C THR A 489 16.08 -79.79 -76.74
N ILE A 490 17.29 -79.41 -76.69
CA ILE A 490 17.96 -78.24 -77.23
C ILE A 490 18.21 -77.12 -76.20
N GLY A 491 19.29 -77.08 -75.72
CA GLY A 491 20.32 -76.16 -76.08
C GLY A 491 21.03 -75.50 -74.90
N ARG A 492 22.13 -76.07 -74.48
CA ARG A 492 23.17 -75.34 -73.77
C ARG A 492 23.70 -74.25 -74.66
N ALA A 493 23.42 -73.02 -74.41
CA ALA A 493 24.31 -71.88 -74.68
C ALA A 493 23.52 -70.55 -74.43
N ALA A 494 24.10 -69.66 -73.69
CA ALA A 494 23.75 -68.28 -73.42
C ALA A 494 23.28 -68.00 -71.99
N GLY A 495 24.16 -68.29 -71.10
CA GLY A 495 24.07 -67.74 -69.79
C GLY A 495 25.32 -66.95 -69.51
N ARG A 496 25.26 -65.71 -69.58
CA ARG A 496 26.15 -64.73 -68.96
C ARG A 496 25.93 -63.37 -69.60
N SER A 497 25.04 -62.61 -69.10
CA SER A 497 25.13 -61.15 -68.83
C SER A 497 23.75 -60.58 -68.60
N ILE A 498 23.68 -59.77 -67.68
CA ILE A 498 22.62 -58.89 -67.20
C ILE A 498 22.08 -59.34 -65.82
N GLY A 499 22.90 -59.14 -64.85
CA GLY A 499 22.58 -59.23 -63.45
C GLY A 499 23.46 -58.27 -62.68
N GLY A 500 23.32 -57.00 -62.95
CA GLY A 500 24.11 -55.99 -62.23
C GLY A 500 23.66 -54.59 -62.60
N SER A 501 22.70 -54.11 -61.96
CA SER A 501 22.45 -52.71 -61.67
C SER A 501 20.96 -52.44 -61.49
N VAL A 502 20.58 -52.23 -60.37
CA VAL A 502 19.68 -51.24 -59.77
C VAL A 502 19.35 -51.72 -58.35
N GLY A 503 20.07 -51.26 -57.45
CA GLY A 503 19.92 -51.60 -56.01
C GLY A 503 21.08 -51.07 -55.15
N GLY A 504 21.78 -50.08 -55.69
CA GLY A 504 22.94 -49.53 -55.01
C GLY A 504 22.59 -48.30 -54.17
N SER A 505 23.04 -48.34 -52.97
CA SER A 505 23.57 -47.24 -52.11
C SER A 505 22.71 -46.01 -51.74
N LEU A 506 21.63 -45.65 -52.39
CA LEU A 506 20.85 -44.46 -51.99
C LEU A 506 19.74 -44.70 -50.94
N GLY A 507 19.28 -45.95 -50.82
CA GLY A 507 18.23 -46.30 -49.83
C GLY A 507 18.74 -46.51 -48.40
N ARG A 508 20.08 -46.66 -48.21
CA ARG A 508 20.68 -46.90 -46.86
C ARG A 508 21.20 -45.66 -46.18
N SER A 509 21.41 -44.56 -46.85
CA SER A 509 21.96 -43.35 -46.24
C SER A 509 20.89 -42.38 -45.70
N VAL A 510 19.67 -42.40 -46.23
CA VAL A 510 18.58 -41.50 -45.81
C VAL A 510 17.77 -42.09 -44.65
N GLY A 511 17.56 -43.41 -44.60
CA GLY A 511 16.85 -44.06 -43.49
C GLY A 511 17.62 -44.19 -42.18
N GLY A 512 18.97 -44.15 -42.25
CA GLY A 512 19.82 -44.34 -41.07
C GLY A 512 20.05 -43.07 -40.23
N ASN A 513 20.01 -41.90 -40.86
CA ASN A 513 20.29 -40.64 -40.17
C ASN A 513 19.07 -39.96 -39.55
N LEU A 514 17.87 -40.19 -40.05
CA LEU A 514 16.64 -39.66 -39.44
C LEU A 514 16.20 -40.49 -38.23
N GLY A 515 16.42 -41.81 -38.21
CA GLY A 515 16.11 -42.65 -37.05
C GLY A 515 17.05 -42.44 -35.85
N ALA A 516 18.31 -42.08 -36.09
CA ALA A 516 19.31 -41.88 -35.05
C ALA A 516 19.27 -40.51 -34.38
N SER A 517 18.68 -39.50 -35.03
CA SER A 517 18.49 -38.17 -34.42
C SER A 517 17.22 -38.10 -33.57
N LEU A 518 16.16 -38.80 -33.96
CA LEU A 518 14.91 -38.90 -33.16
C LEU A 518 15.06 -39.74 -31.89
N VAL A 519 15.86 -40.81 -31.94
CA VAL A 519 16.09 -41.65 -30.73
C VAL A 519 17.05 -40.98 -29.76
N ARG A 520 17.97 -40.10 -30.21
CA ARG A 520 18.82 -39.31 -29.32
C ARG A 520 18.13 -38.13 -28.69
N GLY A 521 17.11 -37.56 -29.32
CA GLY A 521 16.27 -36.49 -28.75
C GLY A 521 15.31 -37.00 -27.67
N LEU A 522 14.75 -38.19 -27.82
CA LEU A 522 13.76 -38.75 -26.88
C LEU A 522 14.39 -39.45 -25.67
N LEU A 523 15.65 -39.90 -25.74
CA LEU A 523 16.33 -40.53 -24.60
C LEU A 523 17.10 -39.53 -23.72
N GLY A 524 17.32 -38.31 -24.21
CA GLY A 524 17.95 -37.23 -23.44
C GLY A 524 17.07 -36.58 -22.38
N THR A 525 15.76 -36.72 -22.50
CA THR A 525 14.79 -36.13 -21.57
C THR A 525 14.29 -37.09 -20.47
N PHE A 526 14.63 -38.40 -20.54
CA PHE A 526 14.20 -39.38 -19.54
C PHE A 526 15.27 -39.76 -18.49
N PHE A 527 16.51 -39.29 -18.62
CA PHE A 527 17.60 -39.56 -17.66
C PHE A 527 18.32 -38.27 -17.23
N LYS A 528 17.62 -37.33 -16.63
CA LYS A 528 18.18 -36.40 -15.62
C LYS A 528 17.15 -36.19 -14.54
N ARG A 529 17.41 -36.87 -13.45
CA ARG A 529 16.84 -36.53 -12.15
C ARG A 529 17.31 -35.16 -11.70
#